data_0741c670bc01dcdfddfccdacc36f5020
#
_entry.id   0741c670bc01dcdfddfccdacc36f5020
#
_cell.length_a   1.000
_cell.length_b   1.000
_cell.length_c   1.000
_cell.angle_alpha   90.00
_cell.angle_beta   90.00
_cell.angle_gamma   90.00
#
_symmetry.space_group_name_H-M   'P 1'
#
loop_
_entity.id
_entity.type
_entity.pdbx_description
1 polymer ?
#
loop_
_entity_poly.entity_id
_entity_poly.type
_entity_poly.pdbx_seq_one_letter_code
_entity_poly.pdbx_strand_id
1 'polypeptide(L)'
;MMAETFAGVALTGTGSAVPDTVLTNDDLAEVVETSDEWIKSRTGIGARRLLSPQESLTSLAVQAGKQALASAGLAATDLNLILLATSTANDKFGSATQIQHELGAKWAVAFDLTAACSGFIFGLVTAAQFIRTGTYRNILLIGADVLSHWVDWSDRRSCVLFGDGAGAVVIQAHREDRLLGFELRSDGSGHHHLNIASRTQARPLTNNASIGQQDFMPIAMNGQEVYKFAVRSVPEVIDKALYL
;
A
#
# COMPACT_ATOMS: atom_id res chain seq x y z
N MET A 1 -38.95 13.73 3.53
CA MET A 1 -38.09 12.66 4.04
C MET A 1 -36.77 13.32 4.43
N MET A 2 -36.49 13.48 5.73
CA MET A 2 -35.16 13.96 6.17
C MET A 2 -34.16 12.88 5.76
N ALA A 3 -33.13 13.24 4.99
CA ALA A 3 -32.02 12.35 4.70
C ALA A 3 -31.40 11.94 6.06
N GLU A 4 -31.32 10.64 6.35
CA GLU A 4 -30.58 10.17 7.52
C GLU A 4 -29.15 10.68 7.39
N THR A 5 -28.75 11.57 8.27
CA THR A 5 -27.37 12.07 8.36
C THR A 5 -26.51 10.99 9.00
N PHE A 6 -25.86 10.18 8.17
CA PHE A 6 -24.80 9.28 8.61
C PHE A 6 -23.54 10.11 8.78
N ALA A 7 -23.16 10.41 10.00
CA ALA A 7 -21.95 11.16 10.32
C ALA A 7 -20.77 10.25 10.68
N GLY A 8 -21.02 8.98 10.95
CA GLY A 8 -20.03 8.01 11.39
C GLY A 8 -19.46 7.15 10.26
N VAL A 9 -18.36 6.51 10.57
CA VAL A 9 -17.56 5.67 9.68
C VAL A 9 -17.38 4.28 10.30
N ALA A 10 -17.58 3.22 9.53
CA ALA A 10 -17.30 1.86 9.98
C ALA A 10 -16.58 1.04 8.89
N LEU A 11 -15.66 0.16 9.31
CA LEU A 11 -15.11 -0.89 8.46
C LEU A 11 -16.08 -2.07 8.52
N THR A 12 -16.59 -2.49 7.37
CA THR A 12 -17.66 -3.49 7.27
C THR A 12 -17.26 -4.78 6.60
N GLY A 13 -16.14 -4.78 5.88
CA GLY A 13 -15.61 -5.97 5.23
C GLY A 13 -14.11 -5.88 5.04
N THR A 14 -13.46 -7.05 5.02
CA THR A 14 -12.01 -7.18 4.83
C THR A 14 -11.71 -8.26 3.82
N GLY A 15 -10.57 -8.13 3.13
CA GLY A 15 -10.06 -9.14 2.21
C GLY A 15 -8.56 -9.01 2.04
N SER A 16 -7.92 -10.08 1.59
CA SER A 16 -6.48 -10.11 1.36
C SER A 16 -6.13 -11.04 0.20
N ALA A 17 -5.01 -10.76 -0.45
CA ALA A 17 -4.45 -11.61 -1.48
C ALA A 17 -2.92 -11.59 -1.39
N VAL A 18 -2.31 -12.75 -1.57
CA VAL A 18 -0.86 -12.89 -1.67
C VAL A 18 -0.53 -13.78 -2.86
N PRO A 19 0.61 -13.61 -3.51
CA PRO A 19 1.05 -14.48 -4.58
C PRO A 19 1.20 -15.94 -4.13
N ASP A 20 1.07 -16.89 -5.07
CA ASP A 20 1.26 -18.32 -4.79
C ASP A 20 2.73 -18.68 -4.60
N THR A 21 3.65 -18.02 -5.29
CA THR A 21 5.08 -18.28 -5.18
C THR A 21 5.61 -17.94 -3.79
N VAL A 22 6.24 -18.89 -3.14
CA VAL A 22 6.87 -18.76 -1.83
C VAL A 22 8.38 -18.82 -2.00
N LEU A 23 9.10 -17.84 -1.49
CA LEU A 23 10.55 -17.85 -1.31
C LEU A 23 10.87 -18.04 0.17
N THR A 24 11.36 -19.22 0.53
CA THR A 24 11.78 -19.51 1.90
C THR A 24 13.12 -18.84 2.24
N ASN A 25 13.51 -18.87 3.51
CA ASN A 25 14.82 -18.38 3.91
C ASN A 25 15.95 -19.29 3.40
N ASP A 26 15.70 -20.60 3.28
CA ASP A 26 16.66 -21.55 2.73
C ASP A 26 16.87 -21.33 1.23
N ASP A 27 15.80 -21.10 0.46
CA ASP A 27 15.91 -20.70 -0.96
C ASP A 27 16.72 -19.40 -1.11
N LEU A 28 16.49 -18.42 -0.22
CA LEU A 28 17.21 -17.13 -0.26
C LEU A 28 18.69 -17.29 0.10
N ALA A 29 19.05 -18.28 0.92
CA ALA A 29 20.45 -18.60 1.25
C ALA A 29 21.24 -19.12 0.03
N GLU A 30 20.57 -19.58 -1.04
CA GLU A 30 21.21 -19.91 -2.32
C GLU A 30 21.59 -18.65 -3.13
N VAL A 31 20.97 -17.50 -2.83
CA VAL A 31 21.14 -16.24 -3.57
C VAL A 31 22.11 -15.29 -2.86
N VAL A 32 22.04 -15.21 -1.54
CA VAL A 32 22.89 -14.32 -0.71
C VAL A 32 23.41 -15.05 0.52
N GLU A 33 24.54 -14.59 1.06
CA GLU A 33 25.13 -15.13 2.29
C GLU A 33 24.22 -14.84 3.49
N THR A 34 23.34 -15.79 3.86
CA THR A 34 22.39 -15.68 4.98
C THR A 34 22.02 -17.07 5.50
N SER A 35 21.12 -17.14 6.49
CA SER A 35 20.53 -18.40 6.98
C SER A 35 19.12 -18.15 7.53
N ASP A 36 18.30 -19.21 7.61
CA ASP A 36 16.98 -19.15 8.24
C ASP A 36 17.04 -18.63 9.68
N GLU A 37 17.98 -19.14 10.48
CA GLU A 37 18.19 -18.70 11.86
C GLU A 37 18.54 -17.21 11.94
N TRP A 38 19.45 -16.73 11.06
CA TRP A 38 19.85 -15.33 11.03
C TRP A 38 18.69 -14.40 10.68
N ILE A 39 17.87 -14.76 9.69
CA ILE A 39 16.71 -13.96 9.25
C ILE A 39 15.65 -13.98 10.35
N LYS A 40 15.24 -15.15 10.83
CA LYS A 40 14.19 -15.28 11.85
C LYS A 40 14.50 -14.59 13.15
N SER A 41 15.75 -14.69 13.64
CA SER A 41 16.15 -14.06 14.90
C SER A 41 16.08 -12.53 14.85
N ARG A 42 16.22 -11.92 13.67
CA ARG A 42 16.22 -10.46 13.48
C ARG A 42 14.90 -9.88 13.00
N THR A 43 14.11 -10.65 12.27
CA THR A 43 12.93 -10.16 11.55
C THR A 43 11.66 -10.92 11.89
N GLY A 44 11.75 -12.15 12.38
CA GLY A 44 10.64 -13.06 12.54
C GLY A 44 10.14 -13.68 11.21
N ILE A 45 10.72 -13.30 10.06
CA ILE A 45 10.25 -13.70 8.71
C ILE A 45 10.77 -15.11 8.40
N GLY A 46 9.85 -16.04 8.10
CA GLY A 46 10.18 -17.40 7.66
C GLY A 46 10.18 -17.57 6.13
N ALA A 47 9.37 -16.79 5.43
CA ALA A 47 9.26 -16.82 3.98
C ALA A 47 8.64 -15.50 3.48
N ARG A 48 8.72 -15.24 2.16
CA ARG A 48 8.04 -14.12 1.50
C ARG A 48 7.28 -14.63 0.28
N ARG A 49 6.21 -13.93 -0.05
CA ARG A 49 5.42 -14.17 -1.25
C ARG A 49 5.90 -13.27 -2.35
N LEU A 50 6.12 -13.80 -3.53
CA LEU A 50 6.64 -13.08 -4.69
C LEU A 50 5.70 -13.22 -5.88
N LEU A 51 5.43 -12.11 -6.54
CA LEU A 51 4.58 -12.08 -7.73
C LEU A 51 5.24 -12.88 -8.86
N SER A 52 4.50 -13.80 -9.45
CA SER A 52 4.92 -14.51 -10.65
C SER A 52 4.78 -13.62 -11.88
N PRO A 53 5.46 -13.92 -13.01
CA PRO A 53 5.34 -13.14 -14.25
C PRO A 53 3.93 -13.06 -14.83
N GLN A 54 3.01 -13.95 -14.41
CA GLN A 54 1.62 -14.03 -14.87
C GLN A 54 0.65 -13.22 -14.00
N GLU A 55 1.10 -12.80 -12.82
CA GLU A 55 0.33 -12.01 -11.86
C GLU A 55 0.69 -10.52 -11.97
N SER A 56 -0.12 -9.66 -11.37
CA SER A 56 0.11 -8.22 -11.29
C SER A 56 -0.38 -7.66 -9.95
N LEU A 57 0.11 -6.48 -9.56
CA LEU A 57 -0.44 -5.75 -8.42
C LEU A 57 -1.96 -5.60 -8.56
N THR A 58 -2.44 -5.28 -9.77
CA THR A 58 -3.86 -5.12 -10.05
C THR A 58 -4.63 -6.42 -9.78
N SER A 59 -4.10 -7.58 -10.22
CA SER A 59 -4.77 -8.87 -9.98
C SER A 59 -4.89 -9.22 -8.51
N LEU A 60 -3.86 -8.96 -7.70
CA LEU A 60 -3.90 -9.14 -6.24
C LEU A 60 -4.90 -8.16 -5.59
N ALA A 61 -4.86 -6.89 -5.99
CA ALA A 61 -5.76 -5.87 -5.48
C ALA A 61 -7.23 -6.20 -5.77
N VAL A 62 -7.53 -6.69 -6.98
CA VAL A 62 -8.87 -7.15 -7.36
C VAL A 62 -9.32 -8.33 -6.53
N GLN A 63 -8.43 -9.31 -6.29
CA GLN A 63 -8.75 -10.47 -5.46
C GLN A 63 -9.05 -10.06 -4.00
N ALA A 64 -8.21 -9.21 -3.41
CA ALA A 64 -8.44 -8.67 -2.07
C ALA A 64 -9.75 -7.87 -2.01
N GLY A 65 -10.01 -7.03 -3.02
CA GLY A 65 -11.23 -6.23 -3.12
C GLY A 65 -12.49 -7.08 -3.23
N LYS A 66 -12.49 -8.15 -4.02
CA LYS A 66 -13.62 -9.09 -4.12
C LYS A 66 -13.94 -9.75 -2.79
N GLN A 67 -12.92 -10.15 -2.03
CA GLN A 67 -13.11 -10.74 -0.69
C GLN A 67 -13.68 -9.71 0.28
N ALA A 68 -13.17 -8.47 0.27
CA ALA A 68 -13.66 -7.40 1.13
C ALA A 68 -15.14 -7.06 0.84
N LEU A 69 -15.52 -6.98 -0.44
CA LEU A 69 -16.89 -6.77 -0.86
C LEU A 69 -17.82 -7.92 -0.43
N ALA A 70 -17.39 -9.17 -0.63
CA ALA A 70 -18.14 -10.34 -0.18
C ALA A 70 -18.33 -10.35 1.35
N SER A 71 -17.28 -10.02 2.09
CA SER A 71 -17.31 -9.90 3.56
C SER A 71 -18.27 -8.81 4.04
N ALA A 72 -18.38 -7.70 3.29
CA ALA A 72 -19.31 -6.60 3.58
C ALA A 72 -20.75 -6.87 3.11
N GLY A 73 -20.99 -7.91 2.30
CA GLY A 73 -22.28 -8.13 1.64
C GLY A 73 -22.64 -7.03 0.63
N LEU A 74 -21.62 -6.42 -0.02
CA LEU A 74 -21.78 -5.28 -0.91
C LEU A 74 -21.45 -5.67 -2.36
N ALA A 75 -22.26 -5.25 -3.30
CA ALA A 75 -21.96 -5.39 -4.72
C ALA A 75 -20.94 -4.32 -5.16
N ALA A 76 -20.08 -4.65 -6.12
CA ALA A 76 -19.11 -3.69 -6.64
C ALA A 76 -19.77 -2.45 -7.28
N THR A 77 -20.99 -2.61 -7.81
CA THR A 77 -21.81 -1.51 -8.37
C THR A 77 -22.29 -0.50 -7.33
N ASP A 78 -22.26 -0.85 -6.04
CA ASP A 78 -22.68 0.04 -4.95
C ASP A 78 -21.54 0.91 -4.43
N LEU A 79 -20.30 0.67 -4.90
CA LEU A 79 -19.15 1.49 -4.57
C LEU A 79 -19.26 2.89 -5.16
N ASN A 80 -18.89 3.88 -4.36
CA ASN A 80 -18.74 5.27 -4.78
C ASN A 80 -17.29 5.64 -5.08
N LEU A 81 -16.34 5.01 -4.36
CA LEU A 81 -14.93 5.33 -4.47
C LEU A 81 -14.08 4.07 -4.25
N ILE A 82 -13.01 3.97 -5.04
CA ILE A 82 -11.91 3.03 -4.84
C ILE A 82 -10.63 3.85 -4.62
N LEU A 83 -9.99 3.65 -3.48
CA LEU A 83 -8.67 4.19 -3.16
C LEU A 83 -7.65 3.07 -3.18
N LEU A 84 -6.61 3.22 -3.98
CA LEU A 84 -5.46 2.32 -3.98
C LEU A 84 -4.27 3.02 -3.30
N ALA A 85 -3.90 2.56 -2.13
CA ALA A 85 -2.66 2.97 -1.47
C ALA A 85 -1.52 2.08 -1.97
N THR A 86 -0.60 2.63 -2.76
CA THR A 86 0.53 1.91 -3.34
C THR A 86 1.71 2.82 -3.63
N SER A 87 2.92 2.24 -3.61
CA SER A 87 4.16 2.85 -4.10
C SER A 87 4.69 2.16 -5.35
N THR A 88 4.06 1.06 -5.77
CA THR A 88 4.50 0.18 -6.86
C THR A 88 3.40 -0.03 -7.90
N ALA A 89 2.65 1.02 -8.22
CA ALA A 89 1.59 0.98 -9.21
C ALA A 89 2.07 0.35 -10.54
N ASN A 90 1.24 -0.47 -11.17
CA ASN A 90 1.53 -1.03 -12.50
C ASN A 90 1.61 0.04 -13.59
N ASP A 91 0.84 1.11 -13.42
CA ASP A 91 0.77 2.24 -14.35
C ASP A 91 1.02 3.55 -13.60
N LYS A 92 1.91 4.38 -14.10
CA LYS A 92 2.23 5.69 -13.50
C LYS A 92 1.08 6.71 -13.58
N PHE A 93 0.08 6.47 -14.43
CA PHE A 93 -1.16 7.25 -14.46
C PHE A 93 -2.20 6.76 -13.47
N GLY A 94 -1.90 5.71 -12.71
CA GLY A 94 -2.75 5.11 -11.68
C GLY A 94 -3.29 3.74 -12.06
N SER A 95 -3.27 2.82 -11.11
CA SER A 95 -3.76 1.45 -11.27
C SER A 95 -5.19 1.27 -10.72
N ALA A 96 -5.70 2.19 -9.91
CA ALA A 96 -7.02 2.09 -9.29
C ALA A 96 -8.16 2.02 -10.33
N THR A 97 -8.01 2.69 -11.47
CA THR A 97 -9.01 2.65 -12.56
C THR A 97 -9.07 1.28 -13.25
N GLN A 98 -7.94 0.56 -13.33
CA GLN A 98 -7.90 -0.81 -13.83
C GLN A 98 -8.64 -1.75 -12.86
N ILE A 99 -8.38 -1.60 -11.55
CA ILE A 99 -9.07 -2.34 -10.50
C ILE A 99 -10.57 -2.07 -10.53
N GLN A 100 -10.97 -0.81 -10.71
CA GLN A 100 -12.37 -0.39 -10.84
C GLN A 100 -13.07 -1.12 -12.01
N HIS A 101 -12.42 -1.20 -13.15
CA HIS A 101 -12.92 -1.90 -14.32
C HIS A 101 -13.08 -3.41 -14.07
N GLU A 102 -12.03 -4.06 -13.53
CA GLU A 102 -12.00 -5.51 -13.28
C GLU A 102 -12.97 -5.96 -12.18
N LEU A 103 -13.25 -5.11 -11.20
CA LEU A 103 -14.29 -5.35 -10.19
C LEU A 103 -15.70 -5.15 -10.73
N GLY A 104 -15.86 -4.47 -11.87
CA GLY A 104 -17.17 -4.06 -12.40
C GLY A 104 -17.82 -2.91 -11.60
N ALA A 105 -17.02 -2.13 -10.87
CA ALA A 105 -17.48 -0.97 -10.08
C ALA A 105 -17.74 0.25 -10.97
N LYS A 106 -18.66 0.11 -11.91
CA LYS A 106 -18.87 0.95 -13.08
C LYS A 106 -18.98 2.45 -12.81
N TRP A 107 -19.49 2.84 -11.64
CA TRP A 107 -19.76 4.23 -11.28
C TRP A 107 -18.84 4.77 -10.17
N ALA A 108 -17.97 3.93 -9.64
CA ALA A 108 -17.03 4.36 -8.61
C ALA A 108 -15.97 5.28 -9.20
N VAL A 109 -15.66 6.36 -8.49
CA VAL A 109 -14.43 7.12 -8.72
C VAL A 109 -13.24 6.26 -8.29
N ALA A 110 -12.10 6.35 -8.98
CA ALA A 110 -10.93 5.55 -8.62
C ALA A 110 -9.65 6.36 -8.81
N PHE A 111 -8.77 6.34 -7.80
CA PHE A 111 -7.46 6.96 -7.88
C PHE A 111 -6.47 6.32 -6.91
N ASP A 112 -5.18 6.46 -7.23
CA ASP A 112 -4.06 6.00 -6.41
C ASP A 112 -3.66 7.08 -5.40
N LEU A 113 -3.21 6.64 -4.23
CA LEU A 113 -2.60 7.46 -3.18
C LEU A 113 -1.25 6.85 -2.82
N THR A 114 -0.21 7.65 -2.72
CA THR A 114 1.10 7.18 -2.27
C THR A 114 1.54 7.91 -1.00
N ALA A 115 1.86 7.14 0.02
CA ALA A 115 2.49 7.56 1.27
C ALA A 115 3.31 6.40 1.86
N ALA A 116 3.95 5.62 1.00
CA ALA A 116 4.74 4.44 1.33
C ALA A 116 3.99 3.50 2.30
N CYS A 117 4.68 2.93 3.29
CA CYS A 117 4.13 1.99 4.27
C CYS A 117 2.96 2.56 5.10
N SER A 118 2.82 3.89 5.18
CA SER A 118 1.70 4.57 5.85
C SER A 118 0.50 4.80 4.94
N GLY A 119 0.61 4.48 3.64
CA GLY A 119 -0.41 4.79 2.62
C GLY A 119 -1.80 4.28 2.98
N PHE A 120 -1.91 3.08 3.54
CA PHE A 120 -3.19 2.53 3.98
C PHE A 120 -3.87 3.40 5.06
N ILE A 121 -3.12 3.86 6.06
CA ILE A 121 -3.67 4.73 7.13
C ILE A 121 -4.07 6.11 6.57
N PHE A 122 -3.23 6.69 5.69
CA PHE A 122 -3.60 7.93 4.99
C PHE A 122 -4.86 7.75 4.15
N GLY A 123 -4.97 6.62 3.44
CA GLY A 123 -6.16 6.24 2.68
C GLY A 123 -7.40 6.09 3.56
N LEU A 124 -7.26 5.45 4.73
CA LEU A 124 -8.35 5.27 5.70
C LEU A 124 -8.89 6.62 6.19
N VAL A 125 -8.00 7.51 6.60
CA VAL A 125 -8.38 8.86 7.05
C VAL A 125 -9.01 9.66 5.91
N THR A 126 -8.47 9.58 4.70
CA THR A 126 -9.02 10.23 3.50
C THR A 126 -10.43 9.72 3.20
N ALA A 127 -10.65 8.40 3.19
CA ALA A 127 -11.95 7.79 2.99
C ALA A 127 -12.96 8.24 4.07
N ALA A 128 -12.53 8.28 5.32
CA ALA A 128 -13.36 8.74 6.44
C ALA A 128 -13.84 10.19 6.23
N GLN A 129 -12.97 11.09 5.71
CA GLN A 129 -13.39 12.47 5.44
C GLN A 129 -14.43 12.54 4.32
N PHE A 130 -14.32 11.76 3.25
CA PHE A 130 -15.35 11.70 2.21
C PHE A 130 -16.70 11.22 2.74
N ILE A 131 -16.70 10.28 3.69
CA ILE A 131 -17.93 9.80 4.33
C ILE A 131 -18.50 10.87 5.28
N ARG A 132 -17.68 11.45 6.16
CA ARG A 132 -18.10 12.48 7.13
C ARG A 132 -18.65 13.74 6.47
N THR A 133 -18.13 14.10 5.29
CA THR A 133 -18.66 15.22 4.48
C THR A 133 -19.94 14.86 3.70
N GLY A 134 -20.36 13.58 3.72
CA GLY A 134 -21.52 13.11 2.97
C GLY A 134 -21.29 12.95 1.47
N THR A 135 -20.04 13.09 1.00
CA THR A 135 -19.71 12.98 -0.44
C THR A 135 -19.90 11.56 -0.93
N TYR A 136 -19.43 10.56 -0.17
CA TYR A 136 -19.54 9.15 -0.50
C TYR A 136 -20.04 8.33 0.69
N ARG A 137 -20.58 7.12 0.43
CA ARG A 137 -21.15 6.24 1.44
C ARG A 137 -20.47 4.86 1.49
N ASN A 138 -19.98 4.37 0.37
CA ASN A 138 -19.36 3.06 0.23
C ASN A 138 -18.01 3.23 -0.46
N ILE A 139 -16.93 2.95 0.24
CA ILE A 139 -15.56 3.14 -0.25
C ILE A 139 -14.81 1.82 -0.09
N LEU A 140 -14.12 1.42 -1.14
CA LEU A 140 -13.14 0.32 -1.09
C LEU A 140 -11.75 0.95 -0.99
N LEU A 141 -11.08 0.72 0.13
CA LEU A 141 -9.67 1.06 0.32
C LEU A 141 -8.83 -0.20 0.17
N ILE A 142 -7.83 -0.14 -0.70
CA ILE A 142 -6.89 -1.22 -0.96
C ILE A 142 -5.48 -0.71 -0.66
N GLY A 143 -4.71 -1.48 0.09
CA GLY A 143 -3.26 -1.31 0.20
C GLY A 143 -2.60 -2.47 -0.54
N ALA A 144 -1.75 -2.18 -1.52
CA ALA A 144 -1.07 -3.21 -2.29
C ALA A 144 0.31 -2.72 -2.74
N ASP A 145 1.31 -3.57 -2.58
CA ASP A 145 2.65 -3.32 -3.12
C ASP A 145 3.28 -4.60 -3.66
N VAL A 146 4.08 -4.44 -4.73
CA VAL A 146 4.93 -5.44 -5.34
C VAL A 146 6.37 -4.96 -5.21
N LEU A 147 6.90 -5.07 -3.99
CA LEU A 147 8.22 -4.57 -3.66
C LEU A 147 9.33 -5.47 -4.19
N SER A 148 9.04 -6.75 -4.48
CA SER A 148 10.00 -7.71 -5.04
C SER A 148 10.65 -7.24 -6.34
N HIS A 149 9.95 -6.43 -7.15
CA HIS A 149 10.46 -5.86 -8.40
C HIS A 149 11.52 -4.77 -8.19
N TRP A 150 11.60 -4.23 -6.98
CA TRP A 150 12.47 -3.11 -6.63
C TRP A 150 13.58 -3.49 -5.65
N VAL A 151 13.63 -4.75 -5.22
CA VAL A 151 14.66 -5.28 -4.33
C VAL A 151 15.94 -5.54 -5.12
N ASP A 152 17.08 -5.13 -4.55
CA ASP A 152 18.37 -5.68 -4.94
C ASP A 152 18.57 -7.04 -4.28
N TRP A 153 18.39 -8.11 -5.05
CA TRP A 153 18.48 -9.48 -4.55
C TRP A 153 19.90 -9.89 -4.16
N SER A 154 20.91 -9.07 -4.44
CA SER A 154 22.29 -9.24 -3.97
C SER A 154 22.59 -8.54 -2.63
N ASP A 155 21.69 -7.66 -2.17
CA ASP A 155 21.83 -6.95 -0.88
C ASP A 155 20.99 -7.61 0.23
N ARG A 156 21.64 -8.46 1.06
CA ARG A 156 20.97 -9.14 2.18
C ARG A 156 20.36 -8.19 3.22
N ARG A 157 20.68 -6.89 3.21
CA ARG A 157 20.11 -5.90 4.15
C ARG A 157 18.66 -5.58 3.82
N SER A 158 18.28 -5.75 2.56
CA SER A 158 16.93 -5.45 2.07
C SER A 158 16.19 -6.68 1.56
N CYS A 159 16.84 -7.59 0.82
CA CYS A 159 16.16 -8.73 0.17
C CYS A 159 15.48 -9.71 1.13
N VAL A 160 15.92 -9.75 2.40
CA VAL A 160 15.32 -10.59 3.44
C VAL A 160 13.99 -10.05 4.00
N LEU A 161 13.61 -8.79 3.69
CA LEU A 161 12.51 -8.09 4.34
C LEU A 161 11.24 -8.01 3.50
N PHE A 162 11.38 -7.83 2.19
CA PHE A 162 10.26 -7.43 1.33
C PHE A 162 9.65 -8.59 0.57
N GLY A 163 8.34 -8.52 0.37
CA GLY A 163 7.53 -9.40 -0.45
C GLY A 163 6.35 -8.62 -1.01
N ASP A 164 5.40 -9.33 -1.60
CA ASP A 164 4.29 -8.79 -2.36
C ASP A 164 2.96 -9.19 -1.73
N GLY A 165 1.95 -8.32 -1.84
CA GLY A 165 0.64 -8.61 -1.32
C GLY A 165 -0.35 -7.46 -1.48
N ALA A 166 -1.61 -7.77 -1.22
CA ALA A 166 -2.71 -6.81 -1.17
C ALA A 166 -3.62 -7.08 0.02
N GLY A 167 -4.08 -6.01 0.65
CA GLY A 167 -5.15 -6.02 1.64
C GLY A 167 -6.21 -5.00 1.29
N ALA A 168 -7.48 -5.31 1.56
CA ALA A 168 -8.59 -4.41 1.24
C ALA A 168 -9.59 -4.33 2.38
N VAL A 169 -10.20 -3.16 2.56
CA VAL A 169 -11.32 -2.95 3.46
C VAL A 169 -12.45 -2.19 2.78
N VAL A 170 -13.68 -2.56 3.09
CA VAL A 170 -14.87 -1.76 2.77
C VAL A 170 -15.14 -0.83 3.94
N ILE A 171 -15.27 0.46 3.64
CA ILE A 171 -15.55 1.53 4.60
C ILE A 171 -16.91 2.11 4.23
N GLN A 172 -17.84 2.14 5.17
CA GLN A 172 -19.21 2.59 4.94
C GLN A 172 -19.63 3.70 5.89
N ALA A 173 -20.54 4.54 5.39
CA ALA A 173 -21.27 5.47 6.24
C ALA A 173 -22.10 4.70 7.29
N HIS A 174 -21.98 5.08 8.54
CA HIS A 174 -22.60 4.39 9.67
C HIS A 174 -23.24 5.40 10.64
N ARG A 175 -24.21 4.95 11.42
CA ARG A 175 -24.86 5.81 12.44
C ARG A 175 -23.92 6.19 13.57
N GLU A 176 -23.10 5.23 14.00
CA GLU A 176 -22.07 5.43 15.03
C GLU A 176 -20.71 5.60 14.35
N ASP A 177 -19.92 6.54 14.81
CA ASP A 177 -18.54 6.67 14.34
C ASP A 177 -17.66 5.62 15.05
N ARG A 178 -17.13 4.67 14.27
CA ARG A 178 -16.24 3.61 14.75
C ARG A 178 -14.77 3.88 14.43
N LEU A 179 -14.47 5.00 13.78
CA LEU A 179 -13.12 5.54 13.67
C LEU A 179 -12.95 6.61 14.75
N LEU A 180 -12.57 6.18 15.97
CA LEU A 180 -12.63 6.97 17.19
C LEU A 180 -11.57 8.07 17.22
N GLY A 181 -10.42 7.87 16.58
CA GLY A 181 -9.35 8.85 16.53
C GLY A 181 -8.30 8.47 15.50
N PHE A 182 -7.49 9.42 15.11
CA PHE A 182 -6.32 9.20 14.25
C PHE A 182 -5.30 10.32 14.43
N GLU A 183 -4.05 10.01 14.19
CA GLU A 183 -2.97 11.01 14.10
C GLU A 183 -2.11 10.68 12.90
N LEU A 184 -1.86 11.65 12.04
CA LEU A 184 -0.99 11.55 10.87
C LEU A 184 0.17 12.53 10.98
N ARG A 185 1.38 12.05 10.68
CA ARG A 185 2.59 12.86 10.64
C ARG A 185 3.48 12.49 9.48
N SER A 186 4.31 13.43 9.06
CA SER A 186 5.36 13.23 8.08
C SER A 186 6.62 13.95 8.51
N ASP A 187 7.77 13.29 8.35
CA ASP A 187 9.09 13.88 8.53
C ASP A 187 9.93 13.67 7.27
N GLY A 188 9.98 14.70 6.44
CA GLY A 188 10.75 14.67 5.19
C GLY A 188 12.26 14.74 5.38
N SER A 189 12.77 15.06 6.58
CA SER A 189 14.22 15.12 6.83
C SER A 189 14.91 13.76 6.71
N GLY A 190 14.18 12.68 6.99
CA GLY A 190 14.64 11.30 6.91
C GLY A 190 14.43 10.61 5.56
N HIS A 191 13.97 11.31 4.51
CA HIS A 191 13.58 10.72 3.23
C HIS A 191 14.64 9.83 2.56
N HIS A 192 15.92 10.11 2.81
CA HIS A 192 17.06 9.37 2.23
C HIS A 192 17.37 8.06 2.95
N HIS A 193 16.74 7.78 4.10
CA HIS A 193 16.99 6.54 4.85
C HIS A 193 16.23 5.32 4.34
N LEU A 194 15.13 5.52 3.62
CA LEU A 194 14.37 4.46 2.96
C LEU A 194 13.70 5.05 1.72
N ASN A 195 14.13 4.63 0.53
CA ASN A 195 13.60 5.17 -0.71
C ASN A 195 13.79 4.21 -1.90
N ILE A 196 13.05 4.48 -2.96
CA ILE A 196 13.26 4.00 -4.33
C ILE A 196 13.52 5.27 -5.15
N ALA A 197 14.78 5.72 -5.15
CA ALA A 197 15.15 6.99 -5.74
C ALA A 197 15.10 6.95 -7.26
N SER A 198 14.59 8.01 -7.89
CA SER A 198 14.70 8.18 -9.33
C SER A 198 16.11 8.62 -9.72
N ARG A 199 16.60 8.10 -10.86
CA ARG A 199 17.82 8.53 -11.52
C ARG A 199 17.46 9.13 -12.87
N THR A 200 17.97 10.34 -13.14
CA THR A 200 17.78 11.01 -14.42
C THR A 200 19.04 10.87 -15.27
N GLN A 201 18.88 10.36 -16.48
CA GLN A 201 19.95 10.32 -17.49
C GLN A 201 19.65 11.32 -18.60
N ALA A 202 20.64 12.10 -19.00
CA ALA A 202 20.49 13.02 -20.11
C ALA A 202 20.41 12.23 -21.44
N ARG A 203 19.38 12.49 -22.23
CA ARG A 203 19.19 11.92 -23.57
C ARG A 203 19.08 13.05 -24.59
N PRO A 204 20.06 13.20 -25.50
CA PRO A 204 19.95 14.16 -26.59
C PRO A 204 18.75 13.84 -27.50
N LEU A 205 17.94 14.83 -27.83
CA LEU A 205 16.87 14.73 -28.82
C LEU A 205 17.28 15.36 -30.13
N THR A 206 18.03 16.48 -30.06
CA THR A 206 18.59 17.20 -31.21
C THR A 206 19.96 17.72 -30.82
N ASN A 207 20.66 18.36 -31.75
CA ASN A 207 21.95 19.00 -31.47
C ASN A 207 21.88 20.10 -30.41
N ASN A 208 20.69 20.67 -30.20
CA ASN A 208 20.47 21.81 -29.29
C ASN A 208 19.51 21.53 -28.13
N ALA A 209 18.96 20.30 -28.02
CA ALA A 209 18.02 19.95 -26.98
C ALA A 209 18.27 18.53 -26.42
N SER A 210 18.26 18.42 -25.09
CA SER A 210 18.28 17.15 -24.39
C SER A 210 17.17 17.10 -23.35
N ILE A 211 16.68 15.88 -23.08
CA ILE A 211 15.70 15.61 -22.03
C ILE A 211 16.32 14.74 -20.92
N GLY A 212 15.75 14.82 -19.73
CA GLY A 212 16.02 13.86 -18.67
C GLY A 212 15.13 12.63 -18.84
N GLN A 213 15.71 11.49 -19.13
CA GLN A 213 15.02 10.20 -19.07
C GLN A 213 15.16 9.66 -17.65
N GLN A 214 14.02 9.38 -17.00
CA GLN A 214 14.02 8.87 -15.63
C GLN A 214 13.97 7.36 -15.59
N ASP A 215 14.72 6.80 -14.64
CA ASP A 215 14.71 5.41 -14.20
C ASP A 215 14.71 5.38 -12.67
N PHE A 216 14.43 4.22 -12.06
CA PHE A 216 14.43 4.07 -10.61
C PHE A 216 15.54 3.13 -10.16
N MET A 217 16.12 3.46 -9.01
CA MET A 217 17.10 2.63 -8.34
C MET A 217 16.38 1.54 -7.52
N PRO A 218 17.04 0.44 -7.20
CA PRO A 218 16.53 -0.50 -6.20
C PRO A 218 16.28 0.17 -4.85
N ILE A 219 15.47 -0.50 -4.00
CA ILE A 219 15.22 -0.06 -2.62
C ILE A 219 16.55 0.13 -1.89
N ALA A 220 16.77 1.34 -1.42
CA ALA A 220 17.88 1.68 -0.53
C ALA A 220 17.36 1.89 0.89
N MET A 221 17.99 1.23 1.89
CA MET A 221 17.55 1.30 3.28
C MET A 221 18.73 1.42 4.26
N ASN A 222 18.69 2.44 5.11
CA ASN A 222 19.47 2.50 6.34
C ASN A 222 18.63 1.97 7.50
N GLY A 223 18.64 0.65 7.70
CA GLY A 223 17.76 -0.03 8.66
C GLY A 223 17.92 0.49 10.10
N GLN A 224 19.12 0.93 10.50
CA GLN A 224 19.35 1.47 11.85
C GLN A 224 18.60 2.79 12.07
N GLU A 225 18.66 3.71 11.10
CA GLU A 225 17.97 5.01 11.22
C GLU A 225 16.45 4.85 11.09
N VAL A 226 15.98 3.97 10.20
CA VAL A 226 14.55 3.61 10.08
C VAL A 226 14.04 3.04 11.41
N TYR A 227 14.80 2.13 12.04
CA TYR A 227 14.43 1.55 13.34
C TYR A 227 14.35 2.63 14.43
N LYS A 228 15.37 3.48 14.56
CA LYS A 228 15.39 4.58 15.55
C LYS A 228 14.20 5.52 15.37
N PHE A 229 13.89 5.86 14.12
CA PHE A 229 12.73 6.68 13.79
C PHE A 229 11.42 6.00 14.23
N ALA A 230 11.23 4.73 13.87
CA ALA A 230 10.01 3.99 14.19
C ALA A 230 9.77 3.89 15.72
N VAL A 231 10.78 3.46 16.49
CA VAL A 231 10.62 3.28 17.94
C VAL A 231 10.42 4.58 18.71
N ARG A 232 10.83 5.71 18.14
CA ARG A 232 10.59 7.04 18.73
C ARG A 232 9.23 7.60 18.33
N SER A 233 8.91 7.59 17.04
CA SER A 233 7.78 8.35 16.50
C SER A 233 6.45 7.59 16.57
N VAL A 234 6.48 6.26 16.39
CA VAL A 234 5.23 5.47 16.40
C VAL A 234 4.52 5.47 17.76
N PRO A 235 5.21 5.29 18.91
CA PRO A 235 4.56 5.40 20.22
C PRO A 235 3.90 6.77 20.43
N GLU A 236 4.58 7.87 20.09
CA GLU A 236 4.02 9.22 20.21
C GLU A 236 2.75 9.43 19.37
N VAL A 237 2.70 8.84 18.16
CA VAL A 237 1.53 8.92 17.29
C VAL A 237 0.38 8.09 17.86
N ILE A 238 0.67 6.89 18.39
CA ILE A 238 -0.33 6.04 19.05
C ILE A 238 -0.93 6.74 20.26
N ASP A 239 -0.08 7.27 21.16
CA ASP A 239 -0.55 8.00 22.35
C ASP A 239 -1.48 9.14 21.96
N LYS A 240 -1.14 9.94 20.95
CA LYS A 240 -2.01 11.03 20.49
C LYS A 240 -3.31 10.55 19.89
N ALA A 241 -3.29 9.47 19.10
CA ALA A 241 -4.52 8.90 18.53
C ALA A 241 -5.48 8.34 19.59
N LEU A 242 -4.95 7.91 20.74
CA LEU A 242 -5.75 7.39 21.87
C LEU A 242 -6.33 8.49 22.77
N TYR A 243 -5.76 9.71 22.75
CA TYR A 243 -6.21 10.84 23.57
C TYR A 243 -7.15 11.82 22.81
N LEU A 244 -7.51 11.50 21.56
CA LEU A 244 -8.49 12.25 20.78
C LEU A 244 -9.89 11.67 20.99
#